data_d61a5c6b42089b35dbd77c51dac418fe
#
_entry.id   d61a5c6b42089b35dbd77c51dac418fe
#
_cell.length_a   1.000
_cell.length_b   1.000
_cell.length_c   1.000
_cell.angle_alpha   90.00
_cell.angle_beta   90.00
_cell.angle_gamma   90.00
#
_symmetry.space_group_name_H-M   'P 1'
#
loop_
_entity.id
_entity.type
_entity.pdbx_description
1 polymer ?
#
loop_
_entity_poly.entity_id
_entity_poly.type
_entity_poly.pdbx_seq_one_letter_code
_entity_poly.pdbx_strand_id
1 'polypeptide(L)'
;MFNVSWPMHPQPLPDEIFSSWMARAAVCNGEGLSRFIKLTIPELRAIDKSIDNFLSETMIKRVSTKMNTSFRCVHQTTLDSYVGFVCETDTNRCHRKYNILNSGETSALRYFQQFCPICLKEGKAYFRKTWRLSFVTVCCVHNCLLEDRCSKCGSPVLVMSNKHQDKRRTYLGSISTCHKCLHDLSDIDRRPALESVIKYAPHDPTGRFNLNVRSSREAVS
;
A
#
# COMPACT_ATOMS: atom_id res chain seq x y z
N MET A 1 -19.38 -9.64 -25.09
CA MET A 1 -18.38 -8.60 -24.74
C MET A 1 -17.00 -9.21 -24.93
N PHE A 2 -16.19 -8.66 -25.79
CA PHE A 2 -14.85 -9.17 -26.05
C PHE A 2 -13.99 -9.05 -24.79
N ASN A 3 -13.49 -10.18 -24.34
CA ASN A 3 -12.65 -10.29 -23.16
C ASN A 3 -11.21 -9.92 -23.51
N VAL A 4 -11.01 -8.72 -24.07
CA VAL A 4 -9.72 -8.25 -24.56
C VAL A 4 -8.87 -7.82 -23.38
N SER A 5 -7.65 -8.35 -23.32
CA SER A 5 -6.63 -7.90 -22.35
C SER A 5 -6.22 -6.45 -22.63
N TRP A 6 -5.68 -5.79 -21.62
CA TRP A 6 -5.06 -4.48 -21.80
C TRP A 6 -3.86 -4.59 -22.75
N PRO A 7 -3.60 -3.57 -23.58
CA PRO A 7 -2.41 -3.55 -24.44
C PRO A 7 -1.12 -3.72 -23.64
N MET A 8 -1.03 -2.96 -22.53
CA MET A 8 0.07 -3.08 -21.57
C MET A 8 -0.44 -3.74 -20.30
N HIS A 9 0.13 -4.88 -19.97
CA HIS A 9 -0.24 -5.68 -18.79
C HIS A 9 0.99 -6.03 -17.95
N PRO A 10 1.64 -5.00 -17.32
CA PRO A 10 2.79 -5.24 -16.47
C PRO A 10 2.42 -6.22 -15.36
N GLN A 11 3.28 -7.22 -15.13
CA GLN A 11 3.06 -8.18 -14.08
C GLN A 11 3.29 -7.54 -12.69
N PRO A 12 2.64 -8.06 -11.64
CA PRO A 12 2.91 -7.59 -10.28
C PRO A 12 4.39 -7.77 -9.93
N LEU A 13 4.94 -6.83 -9.19
CA LEU A 13 6.28 -6.91 -8.63
C LEU A 13 6.27 -7.73 -7.33
N PRO A 14 7.43 -8.22 -6.87
CA PRO A 14 7.51 -8.99 -5.63
C PRO A 14 6.87 -8.25 -4.46
N ASP A 15 5.92 -8.90 -3.77
CA ASP A 15 5.16 -8.35 -2.64
C ASP A 15 4.35 -7.07 -2.97
N GLU A 16 4.07 -6.78 -4.24
CA GLU A 16 3.31 -5.60 -4.62
C GLU A 16 1.84 -5.72 -4.18
N ILE A 17 1.30 -4.67 -3.55
CA ILE A 17 -0.10 -4.59 -3.18
C ILE A 17 -0.98 -4.28 -4.41
N PHE A 18 -2.20 -4.78 -4.43
CA PHE A 18 -3.11 -4.70 -5.57
C PHE A 18 -3.33 -3.27 -6.08
N SER A 19 -3.58 -2.32 -5.19
CA SER A 19 -3.77 -0.90 -5.55
C SER A 19 -2.54 -0.30 -6.25
N SER A 20 -1.34 -0.66 -5.81
CA SER A 20 -0.07 -0.23 -6.42
C SER A 20 0.07 -0.79 -7.83
N TRP A 21 -0.16 -2.10 -7.98
CA TRP A 21 -0.11 -2.76 -9.29
C TRP A 21 -1.09 -2.14 -10.28
N MET A 22 -2.34 -1.88 -9.88
CA MET A 22 -3.35 -1.26 -10.74
C MET A 22 -2.97 0.18 -11.11
N ALA A 23 -2.40 0.94 -10.18
CA ALA A 23 -1.92 2.30 -10.46
C ALA A 23 -0.78 2.29 -11.51
N ARG A 24 0.18 1.37 -11.38
CA ARG A 24 1.26 1.17 -12.36
C ARG A 24 0.72 0.74 -13.72
N ALA A 25 -0.23 -0.18 -13.75
CA ALA A 25 -0.85 -0.67 -14.98
C ALA A 25 -1.63 0.44 -15.69
N ALA A 26 -2.35 1.29 -14.96
CA ALA A 26 -3.05 2.45 -15.50
C ALA A 26 -2.07 3.41 -16.20
N VAL A 27 -0.97 3.75 -15.52
CA VAL A 27 0.09 4.60 -16.11
C VAL A 27 0.67 3.99 -17.38
N CYS A 28 0.97 2.69 -17.39
CA CYS A 28 1.48 2.01 -18.57
C CYS A 28 0.51 2.06 -19.77
N ASN A 29 -0.80 2.11 -19.50
CA ASN A 29 -1.82 2.20 -20.56
C ASN A 29 -2.25 3.64 -20.89
N GLY A 30 -1.61 4.66 -20.31
CA GLY A 30 -1.97 6.06 -20.55
C GLY A 30 -3.35 6.44 -19.99
N GLU A 31 -3.86 5.67 -19.01
CA GLU A 31 -5.19 5.84 -18.46
C GLU A 31 -5.18 6.42 -17.05
N GLY A 32 -6.20 7.23 -16.74
CA GLY A 32 -6.45 7.62 -15.37
C GLY A 32 -6.91 6.44 -14.53
N LEU A 33 -6.39 6.33 -13.30
CA LEU A 33 -6.62 5.18 -12.43
C LEU A 33 -8.11 4.84 -12.24
N SER A 34 -8.97 5.85 -12.03
CA SER A 34 -10.43 5.63 -11.87
C SER A 34 -11.06 4.98 -13.09
N ARG A 35 -10.69 5.44 -14.29
CA ARG A 35 -11.19 4.89 -15.54
C ARG A 35 -10.63 3.50 -15.78
N PHE A 36 -9.34 3.30 -15.55
CA PHE A 36 -8.69 2.00 -15.67
C PHE A 36 -9.36 0.95 -14.77
N ILE A 37 -9.62 1.27 -13.50
CA ILE A 37 -10.32 0.36 -12.58
C ILE A 37 -11.75 0.06 -13.06
N LYS A 38 -12.52 1.07 -13.46
CA LYS A 38 -13.88 0.87 -13.96
C LYS A 38 -13.93 -0.04 -15.21
N LEU A 39 -12.94 0.07 -16.09
CA LEU A 39 -12.86 -0.76 -17.29
C LEU A 39 -12.32 -2.17 -16.97
N THR A 40 -11.52 -2.31 -15.92
CA THR A 40 -10.95 -3.59 -15.50
C THR A 40 -11.90 -4.36 -14.61
N ILE A 41 -12.55 -3.69 -13.65
CA ILE A 41 -13.46 -4.27 -12.66
C ILE A 41 -14.73 -3.42 -12.59
N PRO A 42 -15.65 -3.55 -13.57
CA PRO A 42 -16.89 -2.74 -13.61
C PRO A 42 -17.80 -2.93 -12.40
N GLU A 43 -17.65 -4.04 -11.69
CA GLU A 43 -18.42 -4.35 -10.48
C GLU A 43 -18.08 -3.42 -9.30
N LEU A 44 -16.90 -2.79 -9.31
CA LEU A 44 -16.55 -1.79 -8.33
C LEU A 44 -17.27 -0.47 -8.63
N ARG A 45 -18.29 -0.17 -7.84
CA ARG A 45 -19.11 1.05 -7.98
C ARG A 45 -18.34 2.32 -7.66
N ALA A 46 -17.36 2.23 -6.79
CA ALA A 46 -16.42 3.29 -6.43
C ALA A 46 -15.02 2.71 -6.23
N ILE A 47 -13.98 3.54 -6.39
CA ILE A 47 -12.64 3.14 -5.93
C ILE A 47 -12.70 3.11 -4.41
N ASP A 48 -12.99 1.93 -3.89
CA ASP A 48 -13.06 1.70 -2.46
C ASP A 48 -11.64 1.56 -1.90
N LYS A 49 -11.45 2.11 -0.71
CA LYS A 49 -10.22 1.95 0.07
C LYS A 49 -9.99 0.50 0.49
N SER A 50 -11.02 -0.33 0.39
CA SER A 50 -10.99 -1.76 0.71
C SER A 50 -10.55 -2.66 -0.45
N ILE A 51 -10.24 -2.11 -1.62
CA ILE A 51 -9.86 -2.90 -2.82
C ILE A 51 -8.65 -3.81 -2.58
N ASP A 52 -7.77 -3.41 -1.67
CA ASP A 52 -6.63 -4.22 -1.26
C ASP A 52 -7.00 -5.37 -0.32
N ASN A 53 -8.11 -5.25 0.40
CA ASN A 53 -8.50 -6.22 1.42
C ASN A 53 -9.05 -7.50 0.81
N PHE A 54 -9.96 -7.35 -0.14
CA PHE A 54 -10.68 -8.47 -0.72
C PHE A 54 -11.17 -8.17 -2.13
N LEU A 55 -11.01 -9.14 -3.00
CA LEU A 55 -11.63 -9.19 -4.32
C LEU A 55 -12.45 -10.48 -4.43
N SER A 56 -13.66 -10.39 -4.94
CA SER A 56 -14.45 -11.60 -5.22
C SER A 56 -13.76 -12.46 -6.29
N GLU A 57 -14.07 -13.74 -6.30
CA GLU A 57 -13.52 -14.67 -7.29
C GLU A 57 -13.78 -14.19 -8.74
N THR A 58 -14.97 -13.63 -8.99
CA THR A 58 -15.32 -13.06 -10.30
C THR A 58 -14.44 -11.86 -10.68
N MET A 59 -14.13 -10.98 -9.71
CA MET A 59 -13.22 -9.84 -9.92
C MET A 59 -11.80 -10.33 -10.18
N ILE A 60 -11.30 -11.30 -9.41
CA ILE A 60 -9.96 -11.87 -9.62
C ILE A 60 -9.87 -12.50 -11.02
N LYS A 61 -10.86 -13.30 -11.45
CA LYS A 61 -10.89 -13.91 -12.79
C LYS A 61 -10.86 -12.83 -13.89
N ARG A 62 -11.59 -11.74 -13.69
CA ARG A 62 -11.63 -10.63 -14.66
C ARG A 62 -10.28 -9.91 -14.74
N VAL A 63 -9.66 -9.57 -13.60
CA VAL A 63 -8.33 -8.97 -13.56
C VAL A 63 -7.31 -9.91 -14.20
N SER A 64 -7.37 -11.20 -13.88
CA SER A 64 -6.51 -12.24 -14.43
C SER A 64 -6.56 -12.24 -15.97
N THR A 65 -7.75 -12.21 -16.57
CA THR A 65 -7.92 -12.13 -18.02
C THR A 65 -7.44 -10.79 -18.59
N LYS A 66 -7.84 -9.66 -17.98
CA LYS A 66 -7.47 -8.32 -18.44
C LYS A 66 -5.97 -8.06 -18.37
N MET A 67 -5.30 -8.58 -17.37
CA MET A 67 -3.86 -8.40 -17.12
C MET A 67 -3.00 -9.57 -17.63
N ASN A 68 -3.61 -10.54 -18.32
CA ASN A 68 -2.93 -11.73 -18.83
C ASN A 68 -2.01 -12.39 -17.79
N THR A 69 -2.59 -12.72 -16.63
CA THR A 69 -1.88 -13.33 -15.51
C THR A 69 -2.72 -14.40 -14.84
N SER A 70 -2.13 -15.19 -13.94
CA SER A 70 -2.87 -16.26 -13.26
C SER A 70 -3.76 -15.72 -12.14
N PHE A 71 -4.85 -16.46 -11.84
CA PHE A 71 -5.73 -16.18 -10.68
C PHE A 71 -4.92 -16.07 -9.39
N ARG A 72 -4.01 -17.00 -9.15
CA ARG A 72 -3.14 -17.03 -7.96
C ARG A 72 -2.30 -15.77 -7.86
N CYS A 73 -1.75 -15.29 -8.95
CA CYS A 73 -0.93 -14.09 -8.99
C CYS A 73 -1.73 -12.85 -8.56
N VAL A 74 -2.97 -12.70 -9.07
CA VAL A 74 -3.87 -11.61 -8.66
C VAL A 74 -4.21 -11.72 -7.17
N HIS A 75 -4.62 -12.89 -6.70
CA HIS A 75 -4.96 -13.13 -5.29
C HIS A 75 -3.79 -12.77 -4.35
N GLN A 76 -2.57 -13.13 -4.73
CA GLN A 76 -1.37 -12.84 -3.94
C GLN A 76 -1.06 -11.35 -3.79
N THR A 77 -1.61 -10.48 -4.62
CA THR A 77 -1.48 -9.02 -4.46
C THR A 77 -2.44 -8.45 -3.42
N THR A 78 -3.45 -9.18 -3.01
CA THR A 78 -4.44 -8.76 -2.01
C THR A 78 -4.03 -9.10 -0.58
N LEU A 79 -4.57 -8.38 0.38
CA LEU A 79 -4.37 -8.67 1.81
C LEU A 79 -5.12 -9.92 2.26
N ASP A 80 -6.08 -10.38 1.46
CA ASP A 80 -6.78 -11.65 1.69
C ASP A 80 -5.82 -12.85 1.67
N SER A 81 -4.72 -12.74 0.95
CA SER A 81 -3.65 -13.75 0.95
C SER A 81 -2.95 -13.94 2.30
N TYR A 82 -3.18 -13.05 3.27
CA TYR A 82 -2.68 -13.16 4.66
C TYR A 82 -3.66 -13.85 5.61
N VAL A 83 -4.88 -14.13 5.17
CA VAL A 83 -5.88 -14.85 5.96
C VAL A 83 -5.40 -16.26 6.28
N GLY A 84 -5.53 -16.65 7.53
CA GLY A 84 -5.02 -17.92 8.05
C GLY A 84 -3.56 -17.91 8.53
N PHE A 85 -2.80 -16.85 8.23
CA PHE A 85 -1.41 -16.70 8.68
C PHE A 85 -1.21 -15.51 9.62
N VAL A 86 -1.67 -14.33 9.20
CA VAL A 86 -1.49 -13.07 9.93
C VAL A 86 -2.81 -12.59 10.53
N CYS A 87 -3.91 -12.97 9.93
CA CYS A 87 -5.27 -12.60 10.32
C CYS A 87 -6.14 -13.83 10.45
N GLU A 88 -7.03 -13.83 11.43
CA GLU A 88 -8.06 -14.86 11.57
C GLU A 88 -9.17 -14.65 10.52
N THR A 89 -9.78 -15.77 10.10
CA THR A 89 -11.00 -15.74 9.30
C THR A 89 -12.19 -15.38 10.20
N ASP A 90 -12.76 -14.20 10.01
CA ASP A 90 -14.06 -13.90 10.60
C ASP A 90 -15.16 -14.30 9.62
N THR A 91 -16.08 -15.16 10.06
CA THR A 91 -17.20 -15.68 9.27
C THR A 91 -18.20 -14.61 8.82
N ASN A 92 -18.11 -13.40 9.35
CA ASN A 92 -19.03 -12.28 9.08
C ASN A 92 -18.52 -11.24 8.11
N ARG A 93 -17.55 -11.54 7.25
CA ARG A 93 -17.02 -10.63 6.21
C ARG A 93 -16.56 -9.24 6.69
N CYS A 94 -16.71 -8.94 7.95
CA CYS A 94 -16.20 -7.73 8.59
C CYS A 94 -14.81 -8.04 9.13
N HIS A 95 -13.85 -8.15 8.24
CA HIS A 95 -12.48 -8.49 8.57
C HIS A 95 -11.86 -7.40 9.42
N ARG A 96 -12.07 -7.44 10.71
CA ARG A 96 -11.23 -6.74 11.68
C ARG A 96 -9.89 -7.45 11.73
N LYS A 97 -9.08 -7.17 10.75
CA LYS A 97 -7.73 -7.69 10.67
C LYS A 97 -6.89 -6.85 11.61
N TYR A 98 -6.81 -7.24 12.87
CA TYR A 98 -6.09 -6.48 13.92
C TYR A 98 -4.64 -6.16 13.56
N ASN A 99 -4.02 -7.00 12.74
CA ASN A 99 -2.64 -6.86 12.31
C ASN A 99 -2.49 -6.10 10.98
N ILE A 100 -3.59 -5.61 10.38
CA ILE A 100 -3.56 -4.87 9.13
C ILE A 100 -3.98 -3.43 9.39
N LEU A 101 -3.19 -2.51 8.86
CA LEU A 101 -3.50 -1.09 8.87
C LEU A 101 -4.69 -0.84 7.94
N ASN A 102 -5.82 -0.49 8.52
CA ASN A 102 -7.05 -0.18 7.80
C ASN A 102 -7.39 1.31 7.91
N SER A 103 -7.99 1.84 6.86
CA SER A 103 -8.61 3.15 6.90
C SER A 103 -9.90 3.07 7.71
N GLY A 104 -9.83 3.19 9.04
CA GLY A 104 -11.04 3.25 9.87
C GLY A 104 -11.97 4.37 9.42
N GLU A 105 -13.28 4.11 9.43
CA GLU A 105 -14.30 5.08 9.00
C GLU A 105 -14.39 6.30 9.93
N THR A 106 -13.93 6.17 11.17
CA THR A 106 -14.19 7.12 12.26
C THR A 106 -12.98 7.90 12.75
N SER A 107 -11.75 7.59 12.34
CA SER A 107 -10.59 8.31 12.86
C SER A 107 -10.10 9.40 11.92
N ALA A 108 -9.85 10.60 12.46
CA ALA A 108 -9.15 11.69 11.78
C ALA A 108 -7.72 11.27 11.34
N LEU A 109 -7.22 10.17 11.86
CA LEU A 109 -5.91 9.60 11.59
C LEU A 109 -6.06 8.42 10.62
N ARG A 110 -5.97 8.71 9.32
CA ARG A 110 -6.12 7.71 8.25
C ARG A 110 -4.77 7.19 7.76
N TYR A 111 -3.93 6.75 8.67
CA TYR A 111 -2.61 6.21 8.35
C TYR A 111 -2.72 4.70 8.15
N PHE A 112 -2.83 4.25 6.91
CA PHE A 112 -2.98 2.83 6.61
C PHE A 112 -1.98 2.31 5.58
N GLN A 113 -1.28 3.19 4.86
CA GLN A 113 -0.24 2.80 3.93
C GLN A 113 1.09 3.37 4.39
N GLN A 114 2.02 2.46 4.68
CA GLN A 114 3.40 2.81 4.96
C GLN A 114 4.24 2.64 3.69
N PHE A 115 5.43 3.24 3.69
CA PHE A 115 6.39 3.11 2.60
C PHE A 115 7.81 3.31 3.10
N CYS A 116 8.76 2.74 2.35
CA CYS A 116 10.17 3.03 2.50
C CYS A 116 10.56 4.04 1.41
N PRO A 117 11.06 5.24 1.76
CA PRO A 117 11.43 6.25 0.77
C PRO A 117 12.56 5.77 -0.16
N ILE A 118 13.49 4.97 0.36
CA ILE A 118 14.59 4.43 -0.43
C ILE A 118 14.05 3.40 -1.45
N CYS A 119 13.15 2.49 -1.04
CA CYS A 119 12.51 1.58 -1.98
C CYS A 119 11.75 2.30 -3.09
N LEU A 120 11.10 3.44 -2.78
CA LEU A 120 10.40 4.23 -3.80
C LEU A 120 11.36 4.94 -4.75
N LYS A 121 12.57 5.26 -4.31
CA LYS A 121 13.62 5.92 -5.10
C LYS A 121 14.35 4.95 -6.02
N GLU A 122 14.55 3.71 -5.57
CA GLU A 122 15.32 2.69 -6.28
C GLU A 122 14.46 1.97 -7.33
N GLY A 123 14.87 2.04 -8.58
CA GLY A 123 14.26 1.30 -9.67
C GLY A 123 12.80 1.70 -9.98
N LYS A 124 11.90 0.72 -9.97
CA LYS A 124 10.46 0.93 -10.20
C LYS A 124 9.76 1.19 -8.88
N ALA A 125 9.21 2.40 -8.69
CA ALA A 125 8.42 2.72 -7.50
C ALA A 125 7.15 1.86 -7.42
N TYR A 126 6.94 1.21 -6.27
CA TYR A 126 5.71 0.48 -5.95
C TYR A 126 5.54 0.33 -4.45
N PHE A 127 4.30 0.08 -4.00
CA PHE A 127 4.00 -0.16 -2.60
C PHE A 127 3.91 -1.65 -2.31
N ARG A 128 4.55 -2.07 -1.23
CA ARG A 128 4.57 -3.47 -0.79
C ARG A 128 3.35 -3.79 0.06
N LYS A 129 2.87 -5.00 -0.06
CA LYS A 129 1.77 -5.54 0.74
C LYS A 129 2.15 -5.66 2.22
N THR A 130 3.38 -6.06 2.51
CA THR A 130 3.92 -6.13 3.87
C THR A 130 3.90 -4.79 4.60
N TRP A 131 3.96 -3.67 3.90
CA TRP A 131 3.86 -2.34 4.51
C TRP A 131 2.44 -1.97 5.01
N ARG A 132 1.48 -2.87 4.83
CA ARG A 132 0.13 -2.76 5.41
C ARG A 132 0.01 -3.51 6.74
N LEU A 133 1.04 -4.21 7.17
CA LEU A 133 1.05 -4.92 8.44
C LEU A 133 1.45 -3.96 9.58
N SER A 134 0.64 -3.89 10.63
CA SER A 134 0.81 -2.92 11.72
C SER A 134 2.09 -3.12 12.53
N PHE A 135 2.63 -4.33 12.54
CA PHE A 135 3.86 -4.69 13.23
C PHE A 135 5.13 -4.52 12.37
N VAL A 136 4.97 -4.24 11.07
CA VAL A 136 6.09 -3.96 10.16
C VAL A 136 6.35 -2.46 10.18
N THR A 137 7.33 -2.03 10.94
CA THR A 137 7.69 -0.61 11.12
C THR A 137 9.03 -0.24 10.50
N VAL A 138 9.79 -1.24 10.07
CA VAL A 138 11.14 -1.08 9.51
C VAL A 138 11.21 -1.76 8.14
N CYS A 139 11.86 -1.12 7.19
CA CYS A 139 12.18 -1.73 5.90
C CYS A 139 13.31 -2.74 6.09
N CYS A 140 13.03 -4.02 5.82
CA CYS A 140 14.04 -5.10 5.93
C CYS A 140 15.14 -5.04 4.86
N VAL A 141 14.95 -4.26 3.79
CA VAL A 141 15.96 -4.07 2.73
C VAL A 141 16.92 -2.92 3.08
N HIS A 142 16.40 -1.83 3.64
CA HIS A 142 17.16 -0.60 3.83
C HIS A 142 17.43 -0.26 5.31
N ASN A 143 16.92 -1.08 6.22
CA ASN A 143 17.05 -0.86 7.68
C ASN A 143 16.69 0.57 8.12
N CYS A 144 15.63 1.13 7.52
CA CYS A 144 15.10 2.44 7.87
C CYS A 144 13.64 2.32 8.32
N LEU A 145 13.19 3.27 9.13
CA LEU A 145 11.78 3.34 9.52
C LEU A 145 10.90 3.52 8.30
N LEU A 146 9.74 2.86 8.31
CA LEU A 146 8.70 3.12 7.32
C LEU A 146 8.00 4.43 7.66
N GLU A 147 7.70 5.22 6.64
CA GLU A 147 6.94 6.45 6.75
C GLU A 147 5.47 6.18 6.39
N ASP A 148 4.54 6.91 7.02
CA ASP A 148 3.10 6.76 6.80
C ASP A 148 2.44 8.03 6.24
N ARG A 149 3.23 9.09 6.05
CA ARG A 149 2.76 10.41 5.62
C ARG A 149 3.77 11.13 4.75
N CYS A 150 3.28 12.09 4.00
CA CYS A 150 4.13 12.99 3.22
C CYS A 150 4.92 13.91 4.15
N SER A 151 6.24 13.98 4.01
CA SER A 151 7.13 14.85 4.80
C SER A 151 6.80 16.33 4.65
N LYS A 152 6.33 16.75 3.44
CA LYS A 152 6.05 18.16 3.15
C LYS A 152 4.72 18.67 3.70
N CYS A 153 3.64 17.88 3.60
CA CYS A 153 2.30 18.37 3.95
C CYS A 153 1.59 17.56 5.05
N GLY A 154 2.25 16.53 5.62
CA GLY A 154 1.70 15.70 6.68
C GLY A 154 0.49 14.84 6.28
N SER A 155 0.09 14.83 5.00
CA SER A 155 -1.05 14.03 4.55
C SER A 155 -0.71 12.54 4.53
N PRO A 156 -1.67 11.67 4.90
CA PRO A 156 -1.49 10.23 4.79
C PRO A 156 -1.24 9.83 3.33
N VAL A 157 -0.53 8.72 3.13
CA VAL A 157 -0.28 8.18 1.80
C VAL A 157 -1.51 7.44 1.29
N LEU A 158 -1.97 7.80 0.10
CA LEU A 158 -3.13 7.20 -0.56
C LEU A 158 -2.73 6.77 -1.98
N VAL A 159 -2.48 5.49 -2.18
CA VAL A 159 -2.09 4.94 -3.48
C VAL A 159 -3.17 5.14 -4.55
N MET A 160 -4.44 5.05 -4.14
CA MET A 160 -5.62 5.12 -5.02
C MET A 160 -6.28 6.50 -5.05
N SER A 161 -5.59 7.57 -4.64
CA SER A 161 -6.21 8.90 -4.64
C SER A 161 -5.99 9.66 -5.93
N ASN A 162 -7.10 10.02 -6.59
CA ASN A 162 -7.12 10.81 -7.82
C ASN A 162 -7.43 12.30 -7.60
N LYS A 163 -7.21 12.85 -6.40
CA LYS A 163 -7.65 14.20 -6.07
C LYS A 163 -7.00 15.33 -6.89
N HIS A 164 -5.92 15.05 -7.62
CA HIS A 164 -5.26 15.99 -8.52
C HIS A 164 -5.65 15.84 -9.99
N GLN A 165 -6.71 15.10 -10.28
CA GLN A 165 -7.27 15.14 -11.62
C GLN A 165 -7.95 16.50 -11.81
N ASP A 166 -7.27 17.41 -12.51
CA ASP A 166 -7.96 18.42 -13.29
C ASP A 166 -8.92 17.68 -14.21
N LYS A 167 -10.17 18.15 -14.31
CA LYS A 167 -11.24 17.50 -15.11
C LYS A 167 -10.86 17.26 -16.58
N ARG A 168 -9.72 17.79 -17.03
CA ARG A 168 -9.22 17.74 -18.41
C ARG A 168 -7.86 17.06 -18.58
N ARG A 169 -7.13 16.74 -17.53
CA ARG A 169 -5.81 16.11 -17.62
C ARG A 169 -5.73 14.86 -16.76
N THR A 170 -5.56 13.73 -17.40
CA THR A 170 -5.16 12.49 -16.75
C THR A 170 -3.76 12.70 -16.18
N TYR A 171 -3.63 12.80 -14.85
CA TYR A 171 -2.33 12.89 -14.21
C TYR A 171 -1.70 11.50 -14.25
N LEU A 172 -0.69 11.37 -15.09
CA LEU A 172 0.15 10.16 -15.21
C LEU A 172 1.42 10.29 -14.35
N GLY A 173 1.28 10.84 -13.15
CA GLY A 173 2.40 11.03 -12.24
C GLY A 173 2.98 9.72 -11.72
N SER A 174 4.17 9.81 -11.14
CA SER A 174 4.78 8.67 -10.44
C SER A 174 3.91 8.23 -9.26
N ILE A 175 3.85 6.93 -9.03
CA ILE A 175 3.18 6.36 -7.85
C ILE A 175 3.82 6.84 -6.54
N SER A 176 5.06 7.31 -6.57
CA SER A 176 5.76 7.91 -5.44
C SER A 176 5.33 9.35 -5.12
N THR A 177 4.37 9.92 -5.84
CA THR A 177 3.96 11.32 -5.66
C THR A 177 2.82 11.46 -4.64
N CYS A 178 2.97 12.39 -3.71
CA CYS A 178 1.93 12.70 -2.72
C CYS A 178 0.64 13.16 -3.41
N HIS A 179 -0.49 12.53 -3.07
CA HIS A 179 -1.80 12.84 -3.65
C HIS A 179 -2.30 14.27 -3.33
N LYS A 180 -1.75 14.96 -2.34
CA LYS A 180 -2.21 16.29 -1.90
C LYS A 180 -1.34 17.43 -2.41
N CYS A 181 -0.02 17.32 -2.26
CA CYS A 181 0.89 18.42 -2.56
C CYS A 181 1.88 18.12 -3.70
N LEU A 182 1.78 16.96 -4.33
CA LEU A 182 2.64 16.51 -5.44
C LEU A 182 4.13 16.36 -5.09
N HIS A 183 4.47 16.43 -3.81
CA HIS A 183 5.82 16.16 -3.36
C HIS A 183 6.21 14.70 -3.61
N ASP A 184 7.45 14.45 -4.01
CA ASP A 184 7.95 13.09 -4.17
C ASP A 184 8.17 12.46 -2.79
N LEU A 185 7.48 11.36 -2.52
CA LEU A 185 7.56 10.62 -1.25
C LEU A 185 8.94 9.98 -1.04
N SER A 186 9.72 9.83 -2.10
CA SER A 186 11.09 9.34 -2.01
C SER A 186 12.11 10.40 -1.59
N ASP A 187 11.70 11.68 -1.60
CA ASP A 187 12.53 12.81 -1.19
C ASP A 187 12.36 13.09 0.30
N ILE A 188 12.93 12.21 1.09
CA ILE A 188 12.94 12.29 2.56
C ILE A 188 14.36 12.04 3.04
N ASP A 189 14.83 12.91 3.95
CA ASP A 189 16.04 12.64 4.70
C ASP A 189 15.89 11.34 5.50
N ARG A 190 16.87 10.46 5.35
CA ARG A 190 16.87 9.15 6.01
C ARG A 190 16.69 9.32 7.52
N ARG A 191 15.64 8.73 8.07
CA ARG A 191 15.63 8.40 9.48
C ARG A 191 16.21 6.99 9.61
N PRO A 192 17.49 6.84 10.00
CA PRO A 192 18.01 5.51 10.25
C PRO A 192 17.11 4.86 11.30
N ALA A 193 16.74 3.61 11.09
CA ALA A 193 16.20 2.80 12.15
C ALA A 193 17.26 2.88 13.25
N LEU A 194 16.94 3.60 14.30
CA LEU A 194 17.89 4.00 15.31
C LEU A 194 18.78 2.80 15.70
N GLU A 195 20.09 2.92 15.52
CA GLU A 195 21.05 2.07 16.21
C GLU A 195 20.77 1.98 17.74
N SER A 196 20.10 3.02 18.28
CA SER A 196 19.59 3.07 19.65
C SER A 196 18.48 2.04 19.94
N VAL A 197 17.64 1.65 19.00
CA VAL A 197 16.61 0.61 19.26
C VAL A 197 17.27 -0.78 19.31
N ILE A 198 18.30 -1.00 18.51
CA ILE A 198 19.05 -2.26 18.52
C ILE A 198 19.94 -2.36 19.78
N LYS A 199 20.47 -1.25 20.28
CA LYS A 199 21.27 -1.21 21.53
C LYS A 199 20.44 -1.44 22.80
N TYR A 200 19.11 -1.24 22.74
CA TYR A 200 18.21 -1.42 23.89
C TYR A 200 17.28 -2.62 23.75
N ALA A 201 17.44 -3.47 22.74
CA ALA A 201 16.86 -4.79 22.79
C ALA A 201 17.77 -5.62 23.76
N PRO A 202 17.38 -5.83 25.04
CA PRO A 202 18.13 -6.72 25.88
C PRO A 202 18.08 -8.08 25.19
N HIS A 203 19.23 -8.71 25.03
CA HIS A 203 19.33 -10.12 24.72
C HIS A 203 18.67 -10.90 25.88
N ASP A 204 17.35 -10.99 25.82
CA ASP A 204 16.62 -11.91 26.67
C ASP A 204 16.67 -13.28 26.00
N PRO A 205 17.35 -14.26 26.57
CA PRO A 205 17.39 -15.62 26.04
C PRO A 205 16.01 -16.31 26.03
N THR A 206 14.96 -15.68 26.57
CA THR A 206 13.59 -16.21 26.65
C THR A 206 12.68 -15.69 25.51
N GLY A 207 13.15 -14.82 24.62
CA GLY A 207 12.41 -14.39 23.41
C GLY A 207 11.17 -13.53 23.63
N ARG A 208 11.01 -12.92 24.80
CA ARG A 208 9.88 -12.01 25.06
C ARG A 208 10.27 -10.56 24.74
N PHE A 209 9.70 -10.01 23.67
CA PHE A 209 9.82 -8.60 23.35
C PHE A 209 8.99 -7.74 24.30
N ASN A 210 9.67 -6.94 25.12
CA ASN A 210 9.03 -5.95 26.00
C ASN A 210 9.17 -4.56 25.34
N LEU A 211 8.17 -4.16 24.55
CA LEU A 211 8.10 -2.84 23.90
C LEU A 211 7.57 -1.79 24.87
N ASN A 212 8.38 -1.32 25.82
CA ASN A 212 8.11 -0.09 26.55
C ASN A 212 8.70 1.10 25.77
N VAL A 213 7.99 1.57 24.74
CA VAL A 213 8.30 2.83 24.09
C VAL A 213 7.68 3.97 24.91
N ARG A 214 8.47 4.55 25.83
CA ARG A 214 8.13 5.86 26.39
C ARG A 214 8.28 6.92 25.30
N SER A 215 7.18 7.60 24.99
CA SER A 215 7.19 8.78 24.15
C SER A 215 7.96 9.90 24.85
N SER A 216 9.14 10.21 24.38
CA SER A 216 9.80 11.48 24.71
C SER A 216 9.21 12.60 23.86
N ARG A 217 8.04 13.10 24.30
CA ARG A 217 7.61 14.45 23.98
C ARG A 217 7.97 15.26 25.23
N GLU A 218 9.13 15.90 25.21
CA GLU A 218 9.42 17.08 26.03
C GLU A 218 10.78 17.63 25.63
N ALA A 219 10.81 18.93 25.45
CA ALA A 219 11.93 19.85 25.34
C ALA A 219 12.26 20.36 23.93
N VAL A 220 11.48 21.36 23.47
CA VAL A 220 12.09 22.63 23.03
C VAL A 220 11.15 23.76 23.49
N SER A 221 11.55 24.40 24.56
CA SER A 221 11.11 25.76 24.92
C SER A 221 11.96 26.77 24.16
#